data_3703332060837b9be2c9598e3b39c9e4
#
_entry.id   3703332060837b9be2c9598e3b39c9e4
#
_cell.length_a   1.000
_cell.length_b   1.000
_cell.length_c   1.000
_cell.angle_alpha   90.00
_cell.angle_beta   90.00
_cell.angle_gamma   90.00
#
_symmetry.space_group_name_H-M   'P 1'
#
loop_
_entity.id
_entity.type
_entity.pdbx_description
1 polymer ?
#
loop_
_entity_poly.entity_id
_entity_poly.type
_entity_poly.pdbx_seq_one_letter_code
_entity_poly.pdbx_strand_id
1 'polypeptide(L)'
;LDNWKDFGKLEDTFTEGFVGLDLTDGEIYEWLQENYGEEVNIKRLKSKMQAARELLYDVYTSEHSPAEWQELTDTKRILKEDKDTLNEFIVPNKPMYRIFEIDDMKEIKGFTGEYVVQEKYDGMRIQIHKTKEIKVYSFNNRDITSKFDRQIKIMQDEKFPDCVLDAEVVLYENDEPLHRADTISFINSKNNDSNYELRVHVFDILRLNGEHIWKNKLEERLKLLMGEFTKLSDKYLQFPSKSNTRMADSLEEIEEYAKEIMNNPTSEGVMIKDAKSSYIVGKKKNPKWVKWKKFVDLDLLVLDIRKNKNGTFSYTLGAGPLGDEDYKPIQRYDKRDYLVVGKALNTKIKSEIGKIIRVKVDEVK
;
A
#
# COMPACT_ATOMS: atom_id res chain seq x y z
N LEU A 1 -15.29 -21.96 -9.96
CA LEU A 1 -15.27 -20.49 -9.81
C LEU A 1 -14.10 -19.87 -10.60
N ASP A 2 -14.18 -19.94 -11.94
CA ASP A 2 -13.22 -19.21 -12.81
C ASP A 2 -13.55 -17.73 -12.91
N ASN A 3 -14.67 -17.28 -12.37
CA ASN A 3 -15.09 -15.90 -12.36
C ASN A 3 -15.02 -15.29 -10.95
N TRP A 4 -13.90 -14.71 -10.64
CA TRP A 4 -13.67 -13.94 -9.40
C TRP A 4 -14.65 -12.76 -9.16
N LYS A 5 -15.54 -12.45 -10.11
CA LYS A 5 -16.61 -11.47 -9.93
C LYS A 5 -17.67 -11.94 -8.93
N ASP A 6 -17.86 -13.26 -8.84
CA ASP A 6 -18.82 -13.84 -7.91
C ASP A 6 -18.22 -14.05 -6.49
N PHE A 7 -16.90 -14.04 -6.38
CA PHE A 7 -16.23 -14.12 -5.07
C PHE A 7 -16.45 -12.86 -4.22
N GLY A 8 -16.66 -11.69 -4.84
CA GLY A 8 -17.09 -10.49 -4.12
C GLY A 8 -18.47 -10.65 -3.48
N LYS A 9 -19.38 -11.30 -4.19
CA LYS A 9 -20.72 -11.63 -3.65
C LYS A 9 -20.65 -12.71 -2.58
N LEU A 10 -19.77 -13.68 -2.75
CA LEU A 10 -19.47 -14.69 -1.73
C LEU A 10 -18.82 -14.08 -0.48
N GLU A 11 -17.92 -13.10 -0.66
CA GLU A 11 -17.30 -12.36 0.44
C GLU A 11 -18.34 -11.53 1.19
N ASP A 12 -19.30 -10.93 0.50
CA ASP A 12 -20.44 -10.23 1.09
C ASP A 12 -21.39 -11.23 1.80
N THR A 13 -21.70 -12.35 1.17
CA THR A 13 -22.52 -13.42 1.76
C THR A 13 -21.80 -14.10 2.93
N PHE A 14 -20.50 -14.23 2.86
CA PHE A 14 -19.66 -14.73 3.94
C PHE A 14 -19.64 -13.79 5.13
N THR A 15 -19.52 -12.49 4.89
CA THR A 15 -19.59 -11.47 5.92
C THR A 15 -21.00 -11.38 6.52
N GLU A 16 -22.02 -11.70 5.73
CA GLU A 16 -23.42 -11.60 6.12
C GLU A 16 -23.98 -12.88 6.79
N GLY A 17 -23.42 -14.06 6.51
CA GLY A 17 -24.06 -15.32 6.85
C GLY A 17 -23.26 -16.33 7.68
N PHE A 18 -21.94 -16.29 7.65
CA PHE A 18 -21.12 -17.38 8.18
C PHE A 18 -20.11 -17.02 9.26
N VAL A 19 -19.84 -15.74 9.44
CA VAL A 19 -19.00 -15.28 10.54
C VAL A 19 -19.79 -15.40 11.83
N GLY A 20 -19.39 -16.37 12.67
CA GLY A 20 -20.05 -16.61 13.94
C GLY A 20 -21.01 -17.81 13.96
N LEU A 21 -21.26 -18.47 12.84
CA LEU A 21 -21.92 -19.75 12.87
C LEU A 21 -20.87 -20.85 13.13
N ASP A 22 -21.17 -21.73 14.09
CA ASP A 22 -20.36 -22.92 14.37
C ASP A 22 -20.63 -24.01 13.30
N LEU A 23 -20.47 -23.59 12.04
CA LEU A 23 -20.60 -24.45 10.88
C LEU A 23 -19.27 -25.13 10.59
N THR A 24 -19.31 -26.41 10.39
CA THR A 24 -18.17 -27.16 9.89
C THR A 24 -17.86 -26.74 8.46
N ASP A 25 -16.61 -26.86 8.05
CA ASP A 25 -16.20 -26.59 6.67
C ASP A 25 -17.01 -27.40 5.64
N GLY A 26 -17.53 -28.56 6.03
CA GLY A 26 -18.42 -29.39 5.21
C GLY A 26 -19.76 -28.75 4.96
N GLU A 27 -20.40 -28.24 6.01
CA GLU A 27 -21.72 -27.61 5.93
C GLU A 27 -21.66 -26.32 5.09
N ILE A 28 -20.58 -25.57 5.22
CA ILE A 28 -20.35 -24.36 4.38
C ILE A 28 -20.16 -24.77 2.92
N TYR A 29 -19.43 -25.86 2.66
CA TYR A 29 -19.20 -26.34 1.30
C TYR A 29 -20.50 -26.86 0.65
N GLU A 30 -21.31 -27.63 1.38
CA GLU A 30 -22.61 -28.14 0.92
C GLU A 30 -23.53 -26.95 0.60
N TRP A 31 -23.61 -25.96 1.49
CA TRP A 31 -24.41 -24.77 1.25
C TRP A 31 -23.94 -23.99 0.02
N LEU A 32 -22.62 -23.85 -0.21
CA LEU A 32 -22.09 -23.20 -1.38
C LEU A 32 -22.40 -23.96 -2.67
N GLN A 33 -22.32 -25.28 -2.65
CA GLN A 33 -22.71 -26.13 -3.78
C GLN A 33 -24.21 -26.01 -4.11
N GLU A 34 -25.06 -26.02 -3.11
CA GLU A 34 -26.51 -25.89 -3.28
C GLU A 34 -26.92 -24.53 -3.86
N ASN A 35 -26.26 -23.46 -3.44
CA ASN A 35 -26.64 -22.09 -3.82
C ASN A 35 -25.93 -21.56 -5.08
N TYR A 36 -24.78 -22.08 -5.43
CA TYR A 36 -23.94 -21.58 -6.52
C TYR A 36 -23.55 -22.63 -7.58
N GLY A 37 -23.81 -23.90 -7.35
CA GLY A 37 -23.78 -24.98 -8.36
C GLY A 37 -22.45 -25.30 -9.02
N GLU A 38 -21.32 -24.79 -8.52
CA GLU A 38 -20.01 -24.93 -9.12
C GLU A 38 -19.01 -25.68 -8.22
N GLU A 39 -18.01 -26.34 -8.83
CA GLU A 39 -16.88 -26.93 -8.10
C GLU A 39 -16.05 -25.84 -7.41
N VAL A 40 -16.21 -25.73 -6.11
CA VAL A 40 -15.47 -24.78 -5.27
C VAL A 40 -14.10 -25.37 -4.92
N ASN A 41 -13.02 -24.64 -5.13
CA ASN A 41 -11.69 -25.07 -4.70
C ASN A 41 -11.56 -25.02 -3.16
N ILE A 42 -11.89 -26.15 -2.53
CA ILE A 42 -11.99 -26.33 -1.08
C ILE A 42 -10.73 -25.87 -0.32
N LYS A 43 -9.53 -26.19 -0.82
CA LYS A 43 -8.27 -25.84 -0.11
C LYS A 43 -8.08 -24.32 0.00
N ARG A 44 -8.41 -23.62 -1.06
CA ARG A 44 -8.24 -22.16 -1.12
C ARG A 44 -9.33 -21.44 -0.32
N LEU A 45 -10.53 -21.99 -0.35
CA LEU A 45 -11.66 -21.50 0.43
C LEU A 45 -11.40 -21.68 1.93
N LYS A 46 -10.99 -22.88 2.36
CA LYS A 46 -10.65 -23.19 3.76
C LYS A 46 -9.57 -22.26 4.31
N SER A 47 -8.50 -22.04 3.56
CA SER A 47 -7.41 -21.14 3.99
C SER A 47 -7.88 -19.70 4.19
N LYS A 48 -8.75 -19.20 3.32
CA LYS A 48 -9.29 -17.84 3.44
C LYS A 48 -10.32 -17.72 4.57
N MET A 49 -11.14 -18.73 4.76
CA MET A 49 -12.12 -18.79 5.86
C MET A 49 -11.43 -18.82 7.22
N GLN A 50 -10.41 -19.66 7.35
CA GLN A 50 -9.63 -19.76 8.58
C GLN A 50 -8.97 -18.42 8.90
N ALA A 51 -8.30 -17.80 7.92
CA ALA A 51 -7.68 -16.50 8.09
C ALA A 51 -8.70 -15.40 8.45
N ALA A 52 -9.89 -15.42 7.85
CA ALA A 52 -10.94 -14.46 8.18
C ALA A 52 -11.49 -14.64 9.61
N ARG A 53 -11.67 -15.91 10.05
CA ARG A 53 -12.12 -16.21 11.42
C ARG A 53 -11.08 -15.79 12.46
N GLU A 54 -9.82 -16.15 12.26
CA GLU A 54 -8.72 -15.77 13.15
C GLU A 54 -8.65 -14.24 13.28
N LEU A 55 -8.75 -13.56 12.15
CA LEU A 55 -8.69 -12.13 12.10
C LEU A 55 -9.86 -11.45 12.84
N LEU A 56 -11.08 -11.92 12.62
CA LEU A 56 -12.27 -11.38 13.28
C LEU A 56 -12.23 -11.66 14.78
N TYR A 57 -11.77 -12.85 15.16
CA TYR A 57 -11.55 -13.20 16.57
C TYR A 57 -10.54 -12.26 17.22
N ASP A 58 -9.39 -12.03 16.59
CA ASP A 58 -8.33 -11.17 17.12
C ASP A 58 -8.80 -9.71 17.24
N VAL A 59 -9.52 -9.23 16.22
CA VAL A 59 -10.06 -7.87 16.23
C VAL A 59 -11.10 -7.72 17.34
N TYR A 60 -12.04 -8.64 17.44
CA TYR A 60 -13.11 -8.55 18.42
C TYR A 60 -12.57 -8.71 19.84
N THR A 61 -11.71 -9.66 20.11
CA THR A 61 -11.16 -9.92 21.45
C THR A 61 -10.11 -8.86 21.87
N SER A 62 -9.69 -7.98 20.99
CA SER A 62 -8.90 -6.81 21.38
C SER A 62 -9.68 -5.79 22.22
N GLU A 63 -11.02 -5.77 22.08
CA GLU A 63 -11.93 -4.85 22.78
C GLU A 63 -12.90 -5.56 23.71
N HIS A 64 -13.15 -6.84 23.47
CA HIS A 64 -14.12 -7.66 24.18
C HIS A 64 -13.47 -8.94 24.70
N SER A 65 -14.08 -9.56 25.70
CA SER A 65 -13.58 -10.84 26.20
C SER A 65 -13.86 -11.98 25.20
N PRO A 66 -13.06 -13.07 25.24
CA PRO A 66 -13.38 -14.27 24.46
C PRO A 66 -14.78 -14.86 24.77
N ALA A 67 -15.29 -14.63 25.99
CA ALA A 67 -16.64 -15.05 26.36
C ALA A 67 -17.72 -14.26 25.62
N GLU A 68 -17.52 -12.94 25.46
CA GLU A 68 -18.42 -12.11 24.66
C GLU A 68 -18.38 -12.44 23.19
N TRP A 69 -17.22 -12.84 22.66
CA TRP A 69 -17.13 -13.39 21.31
C TRP A 69 -17.95 -14.67 21.14
N GLN A 70 -17.86 -15.59 22.14
CA GLN A 70 -18.61 -16.84 22.11
C GLN A 70 -20.12 -16.56 22.18
N GLU A 71 -20.54 -15.66 23.06
CA GLU A 71 -21.94 -15.24 23.16
C GLU A 71 -22.43 -14.59 21.86
N LEU A 72 -21.59 -13.80 21.25
CA LEU A 72 -21.81 -13.16 19.95
C LEU A 72 -21.99 -14.22 18.85
N THR A 73 -21.13 -15.25 18.81
CA THR A 73 -21.17 -16.31 17.79
C THR A 73 -22.30 -17.31 18.00
N ASP A 74 -22.73 -17.53 19.23
CA ASP A 74 -23.85 -18.42 19.57
C ASP A 74 -25.23 -17.82 19.27
N THR A 75 -25.32 -16.51 19.14
CA THR A 75 -26.58 -15.84 18.82
C THR A 75 -26.64 -15.48 17.33
N LYS A 76 -27.43 -16.22 16.55
CA LYS A 76 -27.77 -15.96 15.13
C LYS A 76 -28.26 -14.52 14.81
N ARG A 77 -28.17 -13.63 15.79
CA ARG A 77 -28.70 -12.27 15.80
C ARG A 77 -27.74 -11.22 15.28
N ILE A 78 -26.45 -11.53 15.20
CA ILE A 78 -25.34 -10.61 14.92
C ILE A 78 -25.32 -10.07 13.51
N LEU A 79 -25.88 -10.81 12.59
CA LEU A 79 -25.59 -10.66 11.18
C LEU A 79 -26.22 -9.45 10.50
N LYS A 80 -27.20 -8.82 11.12
CA LYS A 80 -27.93 -7.72 10.49
C LYS A 80 -27.71 -6.37 11.16
N GLU A 81 -27.55 -6.37 12.48
CA GLU A 81 -27.37 -5.13 13.28
C GLU A 81 -25.90 -4.77 13.47
N ASP A 82 -24.97 -5.75 13.47
CA ASP A 82 -23.54 -5.52 13.65
C ASP A 82 -22.72 -5.45 12.37
N LYS A 83 -23.36 -5.54 11.20
CA LYS A 83 -22.68 -5.35 9.91
C LYS A 83 -21.94 -4.01 9.84
N ASP A 84 -22.54 -2.97 10.36
CA ASP A 84 -21.93 -1.64 10.44
C ASP A 84 -20.79 -1.61 11.47
N THR A 85 -20.95 -2.28 12.59
CA THR A 85 -19.93 -2.40 13.62
C THR A 85 -18.74 -3.20 13.14
N LEU A 86 -18.94 -4.38 12.53
CA LEU A 86 -17.84 -5.16 11.95
C LEU A 86 -17.15 -4.47 10.77
N ASN A 87 -17.90 -3.67 10.00
CA ASN A 87 -17.31 -2.81 8.97
C ASN A 87 -16.56 -1.61 9.55
N GLU A 88 -16.79 -1.26 10.81
CA GLU A 88 -16.05 -0.25 11.55
C GLU A 88 -14.69 -0.75 12.02
N PHE A 89 -14.52 -2.05 12.24
CA PHE A 89 -13.21 -2.61 12.58
C PHE A 89 -12.25 -2.49 11.40
N ILE A 90 -11.09 -1.93 11.68
CA ILE A 90 -9.99 -1.94 10.73
C ILE A 90 -9.40 -3.34 10.74
N VAL A 91 -9.91 -4.13 9.83
CA VAL A 91 -9.31 -5.42 9.50
C VAL A 91 -7.95 -5.14 8.90
N PRO A 92 -6.88 -5.81 9.32
CA PRO A 92 -5.59 -5.72 8.66
C PRO A 92 -5.79 -5.84 7.16
N ASN A 93 -5.35 -4.84 6.44
CA ASN A 93 -5.32 -4.82 4.98
C ASN A 93 -6.63 -5.04 4.23
N LYS A 94 -7.71 -4.40 4.64
CA LYS A 94 -8.58 -3.95 3.56
C LYS A 94 -7.74 -2.95 2.76
N PRO A 95 -7.28 -3.32 1.56
CA PRO A 95 -6.29 -2.51 0.86
C PRO A 95 -6.86 -1.12 0.64
N MET A 96 -6.12 -0.13 1.12
CA MET A 96 -6.39 1.22 0.66
C MET A 96 -6.16 1.26 -0.85
N TYR A 97 -7.02 1.88 -1.51
CA TYR A 97 -7.16 2.29 -2.89
C TYR A 97 -5.90 2.47 -3.68
N ARG A 98 -6.05 2.24 -4.96
CA ARG A 98 -5.21 2.88 -5.97
C ARG A 98 -5.37 4.38 -5.83
N ILE A 99 -4.29 5.04 -5.48
CA ILE A 99 -4.16 6.47 -5.42
C ILE A 99 -3.99 6.98 -6.84
N PHE A 100 -4.64 8.08 -7.17
CA PHE A 100 -4.48 8.69 -8.48
C PHE A 100 -3.09 9.31 -8.59
N GLU A 101 -2.46 9.15 -9.73
CA GLU A 101 -1.26 9.88 -10.11
C GLU A 101 -1.67 11.11 -10.91
N ILE A 102 -1.06 12.23 -10.64
CA ILE A 102 -1.26 13.48 -11.33
C ILE A 102 0.06 13.97 -11.93
N ASP A 103 -0.04 14.58 -13.10
CA ASP A 103 1.07 15.24 -13.78
C ASP A 103 1.05 16.76 -13.55
N ASP A 104 -0.13 17.34 -13.29
CA ASP A 104 -0.36 18.76 -13.08
C ASP A 104 -1.26 18.97 -11.86
N MET A 105 -0.94 19.99 -11.05
CA MET A 105 -1.75 20.40 -9.88
C MET A 105 -3.20 20.72 -10.22
N LYS A 106 -3.48 21.17 -11.46
CA LYS A 106 -4.85 21.42 -11.93
C LYS A 106 -5.73 20.16 -12.00
N GLU A 107 -5.12 18.97 -11.90
CA GLU A 107 -5.84 17.72 -11.85
C GLU A 107 -6.42 17.42 -10.46
N ILE A 108 -5.99 18.15 -9.41
CA ILE A 108 -6.55 18.06 -8.07
C ILE A 108 -7.96 18.63 -8.08
N LYS A 109 -8.96 17.74 -7.97
CA LYS A 109 -10.37 18.13 -8.01
C LYS A 109 -11.13 17.60 -6.79
N GLY A 110 -12.07 18.42 -6.32
CA GLY A 110 -12.99 18.04 -5.24
C GLY A 110 -12.36 17.95 -3.85
N PHE A 111 -11.17 18.54 -3.64
CA PHE A 111 -10.58 18.73 -2.31
C PHE A 111 -11.21 19.95 -1.63
N THR A 112 -11.09 20.01 -0.30
CA THR A 112 -11.70 21.08 0.51
C THR A 112 -10.96 22.41 0.44
N GLY A 113 -9.76 22.46 -0.17
CA GLY A 113 -8.87 23.63 -0.21
C GLY A 113 -7.83 23.65 0.91
N GLU A 114 -7.89 22.69 1.82
CA GLU A 114 -6.85 22.44 2.82
C GLU A 114 -6.17 21.10 2.52
N TYR A 115 -4.85 21.11 2.47
CA TYR A 115 -4.07 20.00 1.95
C TYR A 115 -3.02 19.54 2.95
N VAL A 116 -2.69 18.26 2.86
CA VAL A 116 -1.52 17.66 3.50
C VAL A 116 -0.58 17.20 2.40
N VAL A 117 0.66 17.67 2.43
CA VAL A 117 1.74 17.23 1.54
C VAL A 117 2.70 16.37 2.35
N GLN A 118 2.85 15.12 1.96
CA GLN A 118 3.75 14.16 2.62
C GLN A 118 4.76 13.60 1.63
N GLU A 119 5.96 13.34 2.11
CA GLU A 119 6.98 12.62 1.34
C GLU A 119 6.45 11.26 0.88
N LYS A 120 6.71 10.93 -0.38
CA LYS A 120 6.41 9.63 -0.95
C LYS A 120 7.65 8.76 -0.96
N TYR A 121 7.65 7.78 -0.08
CA TYR A 121 8.74 6.82 0.03
C TYR A 121 8.65 5.73 -1.04
N ASP A 122 9.78 5.27 -1.56
CA ASP A 122 9.87 4.13 -2.49
C ASP A 122 10.04 2.82 -1.72
N GLY A 123 8.96 2.38 -1.09
CA GLY A 123 8.97 1.24 -0.21
C GLY A 123 7.84 0.24 -0.45
N MET A 124 7.54 -0.51 0.58
CA MET A 124 6.41 -1.41 0.64
C MET A 124 5.46 -0.98 1.76
N ARG A 125 4.20 -0.74 1.41
CA ARG A 125 3.18 -0.39 2.40
C ARG A 125 2.89 -1.54 3.35
N ILE A 126 2.81 -1.21 4.62
CA ILE A 126 2.51 -2.12 5.72
C ILE A 126 1.47 -1.50 6.66
N GLN A 127 0.78 -2.33 7.43
CA GLN A 127 0.04 -1.93 8.63
C GLN A 127 0.67 -2.57 9.86
N ILE A 128 0.77 -1.80 10.93
CA ILE A 128 1.25 -2.27 12.22
C ILE A 128 0.10 -2.22 13.20
N HIS A 129 -0.23 -3.34 13.79
CA HIS A 129 -1.24 -3.48 14.81
C HIS A 129 -0.56 -3.72 16.15
N LYS A 130 -0.58 -2.73 17.04
CA LYS A 130 -0.20 -2.90 18.44
C LYS A 130 -1.47 -2.95 19.28
N THR A 131 -1.73 -4.12 19.79
CA THR A 131 -2.79 -4.43 20.74
C THR A 131 -2.16 -5.28 21.86
N LYS A 132 -2.78 -6.37 22.29
CA LYS A 132 -2.14 -7.36 23.19
C LYS A 132 -0.87 -7.94 22.57
N GLU A 133 -0.84 -8.07 21.25
CA GLU A 133 0.32 -8.48 20.47
C GLU A 133 0.67 -7.39 19.45
N ILE A 134 1.91 -7.43 18.97
CA ILE A 134 2.34 -6.57 17.88
C ILE A 134 2.41 -7.41 16.62
N LYS A 135 1.65 -7.03 15.61
CA LYS A 135 1.62 -7.68 14.30
C LYS A 135 1.91 -6.69 13.19
N VAL A 136 2.65 -7.13 12.19
CA VAL A 136 2.96 -6.35 11.00
C VAL A 136 2.45 -7.10 9.78
N TYR A 137 1.60 -6.43 9.01
CA TYR A 137 0.98 -7.01 7.81
C TYR A 137 1.43 -6.27 6.56
N SER A 138 1.71 -7.03 5.50
CA SER A 138 1.95 -6.49 4.17
C SER A 138 0.64 -6.02 3.53
N PHE A 139 0.72 -5.24 2.45
CA PHE A 139 -0.44 -4.80 1.66
C PHE A 139 -1.37 -5.96 1.21
N ASN A 140 -0.84 -7.16 1.02
CA ASN A 140 -1.61 -8.35 0.63
C ASN A 140 -2.05 -9.22 1.82
N ASN A 141 -2.14 -8.64 3.00
CA ASN A 141 -2.59 -9.29 4.23
C ASN A 141 -1.73 -10.49 4.67
N ARG A 142 -0.45 -10.48 4.38
CA ARG A 142 0.47 -11.49 4.86
C ARG A 142 1.13 -11.01 6.14
N ASP A 143 1.10 -11.83 7.19
CA ASP A 143 1.89 -11.59 8.40
C ASP A 143 3.39 -11.64 8.05
N ILE A 144 4.07 -10.54 8.31
CA ILE A 144 5.51 -10.35 8.09
C ILE A 144 6.23 -9.90 9.37
N THR A 145 5.58 -10.06 10.50
CA THR A 145 6.02 -9.61 11.83
C THR A 145 7.46 -9.99 12.13
N SER A 146 7.86 -11.22 11.77
CA SER A 146 9.21 -11.74 12.03
C SER A 146 10.36 -10.97 11.38
N LYS A 147 10.08 -10.00 10.53
CA LYS A 147 11.10 -9.12 9.92
C LYS A 147 11.33 -7.81 10.67
N PHE A 148 10.53 -7.52 11.70
CA PHE A 148 10.44 -6.21 12.34
C PHE A 148 10.87 -6.21 13.80
N ASP A 149 11.82 -7.05 14.19
CA ASP A 149 12.26 -7.20 15.60
C ASP A 149 12.66 -5.86 16.24
N ARG A 150 13.34 -4.98 15.50
CA ARG A 150 13.78 -3.67 16.00
C ARG A 150 12.58 -2.75 16.29
N GLN A 151 11.62 -2.69 15.38
CA GLN A 151 10.40 -1.89 15.51
C GLN A 151 9.53 -2.43 16.63
N ILE A 152 9.38 -3.75 16.71
CA ILE A 152 8.63 -4.41 17.77
C ILE A 152 9.22 -4.08 19.14
N LYS A 153 10.55 -4.09 19.27
CA LYS A 153 11.22 -3.74 20.53
C LYS A 153 10.94 -2.30 20.95
N ILE A 154 10.91 -1.35 20.01
CA ILE A 154 10.52 0.04 20.28
C ILE A 154 9.07 0.11 20.77
N MET A 155 8.15 -0.61 20.10
CA MET A 155 6.73 -0.59 20.40
C MET A 155 6.35 -1.36 21.67
N GLN A 156 7.24 -2.19 22.21
CA GLN A 156 7.06 -2.89 23.47
C GLN A 156 7.24 -1.98 24.70
N ASP A 157 7.76 -0.76 24.52
CA ASP A 157 7.83 0.22 25.61
C ASP A 157 6.42 0.50 26.12
N GLU A 158 6.25 0.51 27.44
CA GLU A 158 4.95 0.76 28.10
C GLU A 158 4.34 2.13 27.75
N LYS A 159 5.18 3.09 27.36
CA LYS A 159 4.73 4.42 26.92
C LYS A 159 4.16 4.41 25.50
N PHE A 160 4.40 3.33 24.73
CA PHE A 160 3.89 3.25 23.37
C PHE A 160 2.40 2.84 23.42
N PRO A 161 1.47 3.67 22.95
CA PRO A 161 0.05 3.40 23.07
C PRO A 161 -0.40 2.25 22.18
N ASP A 162 -1.54 1.64 22.51
CA ASP A 162 -2.20 0.69 21.62
C ASP A 162 -2.71 1.41 20.38
N CYS A 163 -2.34 0.95 19.20
CA CYS A 163 -2.64 1.65 17.96
C CYS A 163 -2.63 0.73 16.73
N VAL A 164 -3.26 1.22 15.66
CA VAL A 164 -3.08 0.71 14.30
C VAL A 164 -2.48 1.81 13.45
N LEU A 165 -1.29 1.55 12.93
CA LEU A 165 -0.51 2.49 12.13
C LEU A 165 -0.48 2.04 10.68
N ASP A 166 -0.56 3.00 9.75
CA ASP A 166 -0.34 2.80 8.33
C ASP A 166 1.01 3.40 7.96
N ALA A 167 1.85 2.63 7.32
CA ALA A 167 3.23 3.01 7.12
C ALA A 167 3.80 2.48 5.79
N GLU A 168 4.90 3.09 5.36
CA GLU A 168 5.76 2.56 4.31
C GLU A 168 7.05 2.04 4.94
N VAL A 169 7.48 0.83 4.58
CA VAL A 169 8.78 0.30 4.98
C VAL A 169 9.75 0.36 3.81
N VAL A 170 10.94 0.84 4.08
CA VAL A 170 12.05 0.97 3.13
C VAL A 170 13.27 0.23 3.66
N LEU A 171 13.94 -0.49 2.78
CA LEU A 171 15.22 -1.13 3.08
C LEU A 171 16.36 -0.11 2.92
N TYR A 172 17.29 -0.11 3.84
CA TYR A 172 18.47 0.75 3.82
C TYR A 172 19.74 -0.10 3.89
N GLU A 173 20.76 0.36 3.17
CA GLU A 173 22.15 -0.12 3.25
C GLU A 173 23.06 1.09 3.45
N ASN A 174 23.91 1.06 4.49
CA ASN A 174 24.82 2.18 4.84
C ASN A 174 24.14 3.56 4.95
N ASP A 175 22.94 3.61 5.52
CA ASP A 175 22.07 4.78 5.64
C ASP A 175 21.45 5.29 4.32
N GLU A 176 21.72 4.65 3.19
CA GLU A 176 21.09 4.97 1.90
C GLU A 176 19.87 4.09 1.66
N PRO A 177 18.72 4.67 1.25
CA PRO A 177 17.53 3.89 0.94
C PRO A 177 17.71 3.10 -0.35
N LEU A 178 17.24 1.87 -0.33
CA LEU A 178 17.18 1.01 -1.50
C LEU A 178 15.78 1.05 -2.14
N HIS A 179 15.70 0.57 -3.35
CA HIS A 179 14.45 0.57 -4.11
C HIS A 179 13.39 -0.37 -3.51
N ARG A 180 12.15 -0.10 -3.84
CA ARG A 180 11.00 -0.95 -3.48
C ARG A 180 11.21 -2.43 -3.82
N ALA A 181 11.83 -2.73 -4.97
CA ALA A 181 12.08 -4.11 -5.39
C ALA A 181 13.00 -4.84 -4.39
N ASP A 182 14.03 -4.16 -3.90
CA ASP A 182 14.99 -4.70 -2.92
C ASP A 182 14.31 -4.88 -1.56
N THR A 183 13.51 -3.90 -1.13
CA THR A 183 12.69 -3.99 0.08
C THR A 183 11.76 -5.22 0.05
N ILE A 184 11.03 -5.42 -1.06
CA ILE A 184 10.14 -6.57 -1.23
C ILE A 184 10.92 -7.88 -1.26
N SER A 185 12.06 -7.91 -1.95
CA SER A 185 12.94 -9.08 -2.03
C SER A 185 13.47 -9.47 -0.64
N PHE A 186 13.95 -8.51 0.13
CA PHE A 186 14.46 -8.72 1.48
C PHE A 186 13.38 -9.26 2.43
N ILE A 187 12.20 -8.66 2.43
CA ILE A 187 11.07 -9.11 3.27
C ILE A 187 10.63 -10.52 2.90
N ASN A 188 10.67 -10.88 1.61
CA ASN A 188 10.30 -12.22 1.13
C ASN A 188 11.40 -13.27 1.31
N SER A 189 12.65 -12.86 1.50
CA SER A 189 13.77 -13.77 1.68
C SER A 189 13.79 -14.38 3.08
N LYS A 190 14.51 -15.48 3.25
CA LYS A 190 14.86 -16.03 4.57
C LYS A 190 16.12 -15.35 5.15
N ASN A 191 16.75 -14.49 4.37
CA ASN A 191 18.00 -13.82 4.75
C ASN A 191 17.70 -12.67 5.74
N ASN A 192 18.50 -12.57 6.80
CA ASN A 192 18.48 -11.49 7.78
C ASN A 192 19.90 -10.91 7.87
N ASP A 193 20.48 -10.53 6.72
CA ASP A 193 21.80 -9.92 6.68
C ASP A 193 21.79 -8.63 7.50
N SER A 194 22.75 -8.52 8.44
CA SER A 194 22.87 -7.39 9.37
C SER A 194 23.31 -6.08 8.71
N ASN A 195 23.78 -6.14 7.46
CA ASN A 195 24.15 -4.95 6.70
C ASN A 195 22.94 -4.14 6.24
N TYR A 196 21.74 -4.76 6.26
CA TYR A 196 20.51 -4.14 5.87
C TYR A 196 19.65 -3.72 7.07
N GLU A 197 18.96 -2.61 6.92
CA GLU A 197 18.07 -2.06 7.94
C GLU A 197 16.69 -1.77 7.33
N LEU A 198 15.64 -2.34 7.91
CA LEU A 198 14.27 -1.90 7.61
C LEU A 198 13.95 -0.65 8.44
N ARG A 199 13.56 0.43 7.78
CA ARG A 199 13.04 1.63 8.44
C ARG A 199 11.58 1.82 8.05
N VAL A 200 10.76 2.11 9.03
CA VAL A 200 9.32 2.28 8.90
C VAL A 200 8.98 3.76 9.00
N HIS A 201 8.32 4.27 7.98
CA HIS A 201 7.84 5.64 7.89
C HIS A 201 6.32 5.64 8.04
N VAL A 202 5.85 6.00 9.24
CA VAL A 202 4.43 6.08 9.53
C VAL A 202 3.84 7.32 8.85
N PHE A 203 2.71 7.17 8.19
CA PHE A 203 2.04 8.29 7.52
C PHE A 203 0.57 8.47 7.91
N ASP A 204 -0.03 7.51 8.63
CA ASP A 204 -1.40 7.64 9.16
C ASP A 204 -1.58 6.76 10.41
N ILE A 205 -2.62 7.09 11.20
CA ILE A 205 -3.06 6.32 12.36
C ILE A 205 -4.57 6.09 12.27
N LEU A 206 -4.98 4.85 12.51
CA LEU A 206 -6.33 4.41 12.26
C LEU A 206 -7.10 4.05 13.52
N ARG A 207 -6.37 3.65 14.56
CA ARG A 207 -6.88 3.31 15.89
C ARG A 207 -5.91 3.79 16.96
N LEU A 208 -6.41 4.26 18.09
CA LEU A 208 -5.61 4.70 19.23
C LEU A 208 -6.34 4.33 20.53
N ASN A 209 -5.67 3.56 21.42
CA ASN A 209 -6.17 3.16 22.74
C ASN A 209 -7.59 2.58 22.72
N GLY A 210 -7.86 1.70 21.75
CA GLY A 210 -9.18 1.08 21.59
C GLY A 210 -10.14 1.86 20.69
N GLU A 211 -9.94 3.15 20.49
CA GLU A 211 -10.83 3.98 19.70
C GLU A 211 -10.49 3.98 18.22
N HIS A 212 -11.48 3.75 17.38
CA HIS A 212 -11.37 3.86 15.92
C HIS A 212 -11.42 5.31 15.48
N ILE A 213 -10.28 5.84 15.04
CA ILE A 213 -10.15 7.25 14.63
C ILE A 213 -10.03 7.42 13.10
N TRP A 214 -10.11 6.36 12.34
CA TRP A 214 -9.97 6.40 10.88
C TRP A 214 -11.07 7.21 10.17
N LYS A 215 -12.25 7.40 10.81
CA LYS A 215 -13.32 8.27 10.32
C LYS A 215 -13.06 9.76 10.59
N ASN A 216 -12.14 10.08 11.50
CA ASN A 216 -11.75 11.46 11.78
C ASN A 216 -11.06 12.08 10.57
N LYS A 217 -11.00 13.41 10.55
CA LYS A 217 -10.26 14.13 9.53
C LYS A 217 -8.77 13.79 9.57
N LEU A 218 -8.13 13.76 8.40
CA LEU A 218 -6.70 13.47 8.31
C LEU A 218 -5.85 14.42 9.17
N GLU A 219 -6.17 15.71 9.17
CA GLU A 219 -5.48 16.70 10.02
C GLU A 219 -5.49 16.36 11.50
N GLU A 220 -6.62 15.83 12.01
CA GLU A 220 -6.75 15.41 13.39
C GLU A 220 -5.88 14.18 13.70
N ARG A 221 -5.90 13.19 12.80
CA ARG A 221 -5.06 11.99 12.93
C ARG A 221 -3.57 12.33 12.88
N LEU A 222 -3.17 13.23 11.96
CA LEU A 222 -1.78 13.69 11.86
C LEU A 222 -1.36 14.52 13.08
N LYS A 223 -2.26 15.32 13.65
CA LYS A 223 -1.97 16.07 14.88
C LYS A 223 -1.60 15.15 16.03
N LEU A 224 -2.27 13.99 16.16
CA LEU A 224 -1.91 12.96 17.14
C LEU A 224 -0.52 12.40 16.86
N LEU A 225 -0.25 11.99 15.62
CA LEU A 225 1.06 11.46 15.24
C LEU A 225 2.20 12.46 15.45
N MET A 226 2.02 13.70 15.04
CA MET A 226 3.03 14.75 15.16
C MET A 226 3.17 15.27 16.60
N GLY A 227 2.18 15.10 17.44
CA GLY A 227 2.21 15.52 18.86
C GLY A 227 2.80 14.46 19.76
N GLU A 228 2.11 13.34 19.89
CA GLU A 228 2.42 12.33 20.89
C GLU A 228 3.50 11.35 20.41
N PHE A 229 3.36 10.88 19.15
CA PHE A 229 4.22 9.83 18.63
C PHE A 229 5.60 10.33 18.17
N THR A 230 5.77 11.61 17.84
CA THR A 230 7.08 12.14 17.42
C THR A 230 8.15 11.94 18.49
N LYS A 231 7.74 11.96 19.77
CA LYS A 231 8.65 11.71 20.92
C LYS A 231 9.12 10.25 21.00
N LEU A 232 8.40 9.34 20.32
CA LEU A 232 8.70 7.91 20.26
C LEU A 232 9.44 7.56 18.95
N SER A 233 9.74 8.56 18.12
CA SER A 233 10.51 8.39 16.89
C SER A 233 11.90 7.87 17.17
N ASP A 234 12.30 6.90 16.36
CA ASP A 234 13.63 6.30 16.36
C ASP A 234 14.10 6.16 14.89
N LYS A 235 15.36 5.83 14.68
CA LYS A 235 15.91 5.56 13.34
C LYS A 235 15.09 4.52 12.57
N TYR A 236 14.55 3.52 13.27
CA TYR A 236 13.85 2.38 12.67
C TYR A 236 12.33 2.54 12.61
N LEU A 237 11.76 3.47 13.39
CA LEU A 237 10.33 3.76 13.41
C LEU A 237 10.14 5.28 13.46
N GLN A 238 9.80 5.87 12.32
CA GLN A 238 9.70 7.31 12.14
C GLN A 238 8.25 7.75 11.97
N PHE A 239 7.91 8.85 12.60
CA PHE A 239 6.58 9.46 12.54
C PHE A 239 6.60 10.76 11.73
N PRO A 240 5.40 11.22 11.28
CA PRO A 240 5.29 12.49 10.57
C PRO A 240 5.89 13.65 11.38
N SER A 241 6.64 14.48 10.69
CA SER A 241 7.30 15.66 11.24
C SER A 241 7.25 16.79 10.20
N LYS A 242 7.64 18.00 10.61
CA LYS A 242 7.67 19.15 9.69
C LYS A 242 8.63 18.99 8.51
N SER A 243 9.57 18.04 8.55
CA SER A 243 10.50 17.79 7.45
C SER A 243 9.89 16.96 6.32
N ASN A 244 8.92 16.09 6.63
CA ASN A 244 8.33 15.16 5.67
C ASN A 244 6.81 15.29 5.52
N THR A 245 6.17 16.18 6.30
CA THR A 245 4.71 16.39 6.30
C THR A 245 4.41 17.86 6.52
N ARG A 246 3.73 18.50 5.60
CA ARG A 246 3.34 19.91 5.66
C ARG A 246 1.85 20.09 5.39
N MET A 247 1.25 21.09 6.04
CA MET A 247 -0.08 21.59 5.69
C MET A 247 0.05 22.68 4.65
N ALA A 248 -0.88 22.78 3.71
CA ALA A 248 -0.94 23.82 2.69
C ALA A 248 -2.39 24.26 2.47
N ASP A 249 -2.59 25.54 2.20
CA ASP A 249 -3.90 26.15 1.98
C ASP A 249 -4.09 26.62 0.52
N SER A 250 -3.07 26.42 -0.32
CA SER A 250 -3.11 26.77 -1.74
C SER A 250 -2.34 25.77 -2.60
N LEU A 251 -2.56 25.82 -3.91
CA LEU A 251 -1.81 24.99 -4.86
C LEU A 251 -0.36 25.45 -4.97
N GLU A 252 -0.12 26.75 -4.83
CA GLU A 252 1.21 27.36 -4.84
C GLU A 252 2.06 26.84 -3.67
N GLU A 253 1.49 26.77 -2.47
CA GLU A 253 2.18 26.22 -1.31
C GLU A 253 2.46 24.71 -1.48
N ILE A 254 1.53 23.97 -2.09
CA ILE A 254 1.77 22.55 -2.41
C ILE A 254 2.98 22.42 -3.34
N GLU A 255 3.05 23.24 -4.39
CA GLU A 255 4.17 23.21 -5.34
C GLU A 255 5.50 23.56 -4.67
N GLU A 256 5.51 24.55 -3.78
CA GLU A 256 6.70 24.96 -3.03
C GLU A 256 7.19 23.82 -2.13
N TYR A 257 6.30 23.26 -1.31
CA TYR A 257 6.64 22.15 -0.40
C TYR A 257 7.02 20.88 -1.16
N ALA A 258 6.35 20.59 -2.27
CA ALA A 258 6.68 19.45 -3.10
C ALA A 258 8.08 19.58 -3.72
N LYS A 259 8.46 20.77 -4.20
CA LYS A 259 9.81 21.02 -4.71
C LYS A 259 10.86 20.84 -3.62
N GLU A 260 10.58 21.33 -2.40
CA GLU A 260 11.48 21.18 -1.26
C GLU A 260 11.70 19.68 -0.92
N ILE A 261 10.61 18.90 -0.80
CA ILE A 261 10.67 17.46 -0.53
C ILE A 261 11.37 16.72 -1.68
N MET A 262 11.02 17.02 -2.93
CA MET A 262 11.57 16.35 -4.11
C MET A 262 13.05 16.69 -4.36
N ASN A 263 13.60 17.74 -3.74
CA ASN A 263 15.03 18.00 -3.77
C ASN A 263 15.83 16.95 -2.98
N ASN A 264 15.18 16.21 -2.09
CA ASN A 264 15.81 15.05 -1.48
C ASN A 264 16.01 13.97 -2.55
N PRO A 265 17.25 13.50 -2.79
CA PRO A 265 17.54 12.46 -3.79
C PRO A 265 16.78 11.16 -3.56
N THR A 266 16.43 10.88 -2.31
CA THR A 266 15.75 9.63 -1.88
C THR A 266 14.23 9.69 -2.01
N SER A 267 13.66 10.87 -2.29
CA SER A 267 12.21 11.04 -2.45
C SER A 267 11.74 10.62 -3.84
N GLU A 268 10.76 9.72 -3.91
CA GLU A 268 10.07 9.33 -5.17
C GLU A 268 9.10 10.44 -5.65
N GLY A 269 8.73 11.35 -4.76
CA GLY A 269 7.74 12.40 -5.01
C GLY A 269 6.98 12.78 -3.74
N VAL A 270 5.75 13.22 -3.91
CA VAL A 270 4.88 13.59 -2.80
C VAL A 270 3.50 12.95 -2.90
N MET A 271 2.90 12.76 -1.74
CA MET A 271 1.51 12.43 -1.56
C MET A 271 0.76 13.69 -1.16
N ILE A 272 -0.26 14.07 -1.94
CA ILE A 272 -1.12 15.22 -1.65
C ILE A 272 -2.47 14.67 -1.22
N LYS A 273 -2.92 15.06 -0.04
CA LYS A 273 -4.11 14.52 0.60
C LYS A 273 -5.02 15.66 1.03
N ASP A 274 -6.33 15.49 0.90
CA ASP A 274 -7.32 16.43 1.46
C ASP A 274 -7.29 16.32 2.99
N ALA A 275 -6.96 17.43 3.66
CA ALA A 275 -6.81 17.49 5.12
C ALA A 275 -8.09 17.13 5.89
N LYS A 276 -9.25 17.38 5.29
CA LYS A 276 -10.56 17.10 5.91
C LYS A 276 -11.09 15.69 5.57
N SER A 277 -10.32 14.90 4.79
CA SER A 277 -10.77 13.56 4.40
C SER A 277 -10.66 12.56 5.55
N SER A 278 -11.65 11.68 5.67
CA SER A 278 -11.52 10.46 6.44
C SER A 278 -10.69 9.42 5.68
N TYR A 279 -10.18 8.43 6.41
CA TYR A 279 -9.56 7.27 5.79
C TYR A 279 -10.64 6.41 5.13
N ILE A 280 -10.39 5.96 3.93
CA ILE A 280 -11.36 5.13 3.21
C ILE A 280 -10.87 3.68 3.24
N VAL A 281 -11.65 2.76 3.71
CA VAL A 281 -11.37 1.32 3.79
C VAL A 281 -11.92 0.61 2.56
N GLY A 282 -11.20 -0.37 2.02
CA GLY A 282 -11.68 -1.27 0.96
C GLY A 282 -11.13 -0.99 -0.46
N LYS A 283 -11.67 -1.60 -1.51
CA LYS A 283 -11.12 -1.60 -2.88
C LYS A 283 -11.45 -0.40 -3.77
N LYS A 284 -12.07 0.65 -3.27
CA LYS A 284 -12.44 1.81 -4.08
C LYS A 284 -11.28 2.80 -4.16
N LYS A 285 -11.10 3.55 -5.23
CA LYS A 285 -10.09 4.60 -5.34
C LYS A 285 -10.38 5.72 -4.34
N ASN A 286 -9.40 6.24 -3.66
CA ASN A 286 -9.57 7.40 -2.81
C ASN A 286 -9.42 8.69 -3.65
N PRO A 287 -10.50 9.39 -3.99
CA PRO A 287 -10.41 10.60 -4.78
C PRO A 287 -9.79 11.79 -4.03
N LYS A 288 -9.56 11.62 -2.72
CA LYS A 288 -9.05 12.64 -1.83
C LYS A 288 -7.55 12.51 -1.55
N TRP A 289 -6.90 11.55 -2.20
CA TRP A 289 -5.46 11.36 -2.14
C TRP A 289 -4.91 11.21 -3.55
N VAL A 290 -3.88 11.96 -3.86
CA VAL A 290 -3.18 11.88 -5.13
C VAL A 290 -1.67 11.77 -4.88
N LYS A 291 -0.97 11.17 -5.81
CA LYS A 291 0.49 11.11 -5.82
C LYS A 291 1.03 11.94 -6.97
N TRP A 292 2.00 12.76 -6.67
CA TRP A 292 2.76 13.52 -7.65
C TRP A 292 4.21 13.06 -7.59
N LYS A 293 4.66 12.42 -8.66
CA LYS A 293 5.98 11.84 -8.73
C LYS A 293 6.98 12.79 -9.37
N LYS A 294 8.23 12.58 -9.04
CA LYS A 294 9.36 13.20 -9.75
C LYS A 294 9.55 12.44 -11.06
N PHE A 295 9.45 13.15 -12.17
CA PHE A 295 9.70 12.59 -13.49
C PHE A 295 10.93 13.23 -14.09
N VAL A 296 11.66 12.44 -14.85
CA VAL A 296 12.73 12.92 -15.73
C VAL A 296 12.29 12.67 -17.17
N ASP A 297 12.34 13.71 -17.99
CA ASP A 297 12.11 13.58 -19.42
C ASP A 297 13.40 13.08 -20.09
N LEU A 298 13.33 11.95 -20.76
CA LEU A 298 14.43 11.39 -21.52
C LEU A 298 14.05 11.26 -23.00
N ASP A 299 14.98 11.64 -23.85
CA ASP A 299 14.88 11.41 -25.29
C ASP A 299 15.58 10.07 -25.62
N LEU A 300 14.78 9.06 -25.94
CA LEU A 300 15.25 7.67 -26.12
C LEU A 300 14.92 7.15 -27.50
N LEU A 301 15.83 6.33 -28.04
CA LEU A 301 15.68 5.67 -29.34
C LEU A 301 14.72 4.49 -29.21
N VAL A 302 13.77 4.37 -30.12
CA VAL A 302 12.91 3.19 -30.26
C VAL A 302 13.71 2.07 -30.92
N LEU A 303 14.06 1.05 -30.13
CA LEU A 303 14.85 -0.11 -30.57
C LEU A 303 13.97 -1.26 -31.06
N ASP A 304 12.78 -1.42 -30.50
CA ASP A 304 11.82 -2.46 -30.89
C ASP A 304 10.38 -2.02 -30.59
N ILE A 305 9.43 -2.57 -31.35
CA ILE A 305 8.00 -2.28 -31.27
C ILE A 305 7.22 -3.58 -31.21
N ARG A 306 6.38 -3.71 -30.19
CA ARG A 306 5.40 -4.79 -30.07
C ARG A 306 3.99 -4.22 -30.10
N LYS A 307 3.17 -4.70 -31.04
CA LYS A 307 1.73 -4.43 -31.04
C LYS A 307 1.02 -5.38 -30.08
N ASN A 308 0.27 -4.85 -29.16
CA ASN A 308 -0.49 -5.61 -28.16
C ASN A 308 -1.86 -6.04 -28.71
N LYS A 309 -2.47 -7.08 -28.13
CA LYS A 309 -3.80 -7.58 -28.54
C LYS A 309 -4.92 -6.55 -28.39
N ASN A 310 -4.78 -5.58 -27.48
CA ASN A 310 -5.71 -4.50 -27.26
C ASN A 310 -5.54 -3.28 -28.18
N GLY A 311 -4.71 -3.40 -29.22
CA GLY A 311 -4.43 -2.33 -30.18
C GLY A 311 -3.44 -1.27 -29.73
N THR A 312 -2.88 -1.38 -28.53
CA THR A 312 -1.79 -0.51 -28.05
C THR A 312 -0.42 -1.00 -28.51
N PHE A 313 0.61 -0.21 -28.27
CA PHE A 313 1.99 -0.52 -28.58
C PHE A 313 2.86 -0.57 -27.32
N SER A 314 3.89 -1.40 -27.33
CA SER A 314 4.95 -1.41 -26.33
C SER A 314 6.27 -1.23 -27.05
N TYR A 315 7.11 -0.34 -26.53
CA TYR A 315 8.40 0.03 -27.11
C TYR A 315 9.54 -0.42 -26.21
N THR A 316 10.58 -1.01 -26.79
CA THR A 316 11.88 -1.15 -26.14
C THR A 316 12.69 0.10 -26.47
N LEU A 317 13.23 0.75 -25.44
CA LEU A 317 13.86 2.05 -25.53
C LEU A 317 15.34 1.96 -25.18
N GLY A 318 16.16 2.67 -25.92
CA GLY A 318 17.61 2.68 -25.77
C GLY A 318 18.21 4.07 -25.65
N ALA A 319 19.28 4.15 -24.87
CA ALA A 319 20.19 5.28 -24.79
C ALA A 319 21.50 4.98 -25.49
N GLY A 320 22.14 5.98 -26.05
CA GLY A 320 23.40 5.82 -26.77
C GLY A 320 23.41 6.56 -28.10
N PRO A 321 24.32 6.21 -29.03
CA PRO A 321 25.11 4.95 -29.09
C PRO A 321 26.18 4.86 -28.01
N LEU A 322 26.44 3.61 -27.56
CA LEU A 322 27.49 3.32 -26.59
C LEU A 322 28.87 3.35 -27.27
N GLY A 323 29.88 3.77 -26.52
CA GLY A 323 31.29 3.58 -26.85
C GLY A 323 31.78 2.17 -26.51
N ASP A 324 33.03 2.09 -26.06
CA ASP A 324 33.68 0.81 -25.68
C ASP A 324 33.37 0.36 -24.23
N GLU A 325 32.31 0.87 -23.63
CA GLU A 325 31.94 0.61 -22.23
C GLU A 325 31.06 -0.65 -22.10
N ASP A 326 31.28 -1.42 -21.05
CA ASP A 326 30.64 -2.71 -20.80
C ASP A 326 29.28 -2.53 -20.06
N TYR A 327 28.29 -1.94 -20.72
CA TYR A 327 26.92 -1.85 -20.18
C TYR A 327 26.05 -3.03 -20.63
N LYS A 328 25.11 -3.43 -19.81
CA LYS A 328 24.10 -4.46 -20.13
C LYS A 328 22.73 -4.06 -19.53
N PRO A 329 21.63 -4.40 -20.22
CA PRO A 329 21.50 -5.10 -21.49
C PRO A 329 21.73 -4.20 -22.71
N ILE A 330 22.37 -4.71 -23.74
CA ILE A 330 22.67 -4.01 -24.98
C ILE A 330 21.76 -4.54 -26.10
N GLN A 331 21.27 -3.65 -26.97
CA GLN A 331 20.60 -4.00 -28.20
C GLN A 331 21.25 -3.26 -29.37
N ARG A 332 21.58 -4.02 -30.43
CA ARG A 332 22.17 -3.46 -31.64
C ARG A 332 21.12 -2.88 -32.56
N TYR A 333 21.32 -1.62 -33.00
CA TYR A 333 20.52 -0.95 -34.00
C TYR A 333 21.42 -0.19 -34.96
N ASP A 334 21.20 -0.31 -36.27
CA ASP A 334 21.96 0.36 -37.34
C ASP A 334 23.51 0.28 -37.13
N LYS A 335 24.01 -0.94 -36.87
CA LYS A 335 25.43 -1.26 -36.62
C LYS A 335 26.04 -0.63 -35.37
N ARG A 336 25.25 0.00 -34.49
CA ARG A 336 25.69 0.59 -33.23
C ARG A 336 25.02 -0.12 -32.08
N ASP A 337 25.67 -0.12 -30.92
CA ASP A 337 25.16 -0.71 -29.71
C ASP A 337 24.51 0.36 -28.85
N TYR A 338 23.35 0.05 -28.26
CA TYR A 338 22.57 0.93 -27.39
C TYR A 338 22.27 0.22 -26.09
N LEU A 339 22.37 0.96 -24.97
CA LEU A 339 21.90 0.48 -23.68
C LEU A 339 20.37 0.41 -23.70
N VAL A 340 19.81 -0.76 -23.40
CA VAL A 340 18.35 -0.88 -23.20
C VAL A 340 18.00 -0.32 -21.83
N VAL A 341 17.41 0.88 -21.81
CA VAL A 341 17.07 1.58 -20.58
C VAL A 341 15.67 1.24 -20.04
N GLY A 342 14.79 0.72 -20.88
CA GLY A 342 13.45 0.38 -20.41
C GLY A 342 12.46 0.06 -21.51
N LYS A 343 11.16 -0.02 -21.08
CA LYS A 343 10.05 -0.25 -22.00
C LYS A 343 8.90 0.70 -21.70
N ALA A 344 8.42 1.40 -22.74
CA ALA A 344 7.13 2.07 -22.67
C ALA A 344 6.04 1.07 -22.99
N LEU A 345 5.09 0.85 -22.06
CA LEU A 345 4.08 -0.20 -22.17
C LEU A 345 2.69 0.38 -22.44
N ASN A 346 1.91 -0.32 -23.28
CA ASN A 346 0.49 -0.04 -23.51
C ASN A 346 0.17 1.40 -23.99
N THR A 347 1.07 2.03 -24.71
CA THR A 347 0.83 3.36 -25.29
C THR A 347 -0.06 3.30 -26.53
N LYS A 348 -0.94 4.30 -26.69
CA LYS A 348 -1.71 4.52 -27.91
C LYS A 348 -0.92 5.29 -28.97
N ILE A 349 0.17 5.91 -28.58
CA ILE A 349 1.04 6.71 -29.47
C ILE A 349 1.79 5.73 -30.36
N LYS A 350 1.68 5.94 -31.67
CA LYS A 350 2.40 5.15 -32.67
C LYS A 350 3.71 5.81 -32.99
N SER A 351 4.80 5.05 -32.97
CA SER A 351 6.13 5.45 -33.40
C SER A 351 6.77 4.36 -34.27
N GLU A 352 7.95 4.57 -34.74
CA GLU A 352 8.70 3.68 -35.62
C GLU A 352 10.06 3.37 -34.99
N ILE A 353 10.60 2.16 -35.31
CA ILE A 353 11.97 1.80 -34.89
C ILE A 353 12.95 2.81 -35.47
N GLY A 354 13.92 3.24 -34.67
CA GLY A 354 14.91 4.25 -35.04
C GLY A 354 14.48 5.70 -34.84
N LYS A 355 13.27 5.95 -34.36
CA LYS A 355 12.84 7.30 -33.95
C LYS A 355 13.21 7.55 -32.50
N ILE A 356 13.60 8.80 -32.23
CA ILE A 356 13.76 9.29 -30.87
C ILE A 356 12.39 9.76 -30.38
N ILE A 357 12.00 9.31 -29.22
CA ILE A 357 10.77 9.74 -28.54
C ILE A 357 11.10 10.26 -27.14
N ARG A 358 10.40 11.31 -26.74
CA ARG A 358 10.47 11.79 -25.36
C ARG A 358 9.57 10.98 -24.47
N VAL A 359 10.10 10.48 -23.38
CA VAL A 359 9.39 9.68 -22.39
C VAL A 359 9.62 10.25 -21.01
N LYS A 360 8.57 10.24 -20.22
CA LYS A 360 8.67 10.50 -18.78
C LYS A 360 9.06 9.19 -18.09
N VAL A 361 10.08 9.24 -17.26
CA VAL A 361 10.54 8.11 -16.46
C VAL A 361 10.49 8.47 -14.99
N ASP A 362 10.03 7.54 -14.17
CA ASP A 362 9.96 7.72 -12.71
C ASP A 362 11.35 7.73 -12.10
N GLU A 363 12.30 7.02 -12.73
CA GLU A 363 13.64 6.82 -12.20
C GLU A 363 14.62 6.46 -13.33
N VAL A 364 15.83 6.99 -13.22
CA VAL A 364 16.98 6.59 -14.04
C VAL A 364 17.92 5.78 -13.15
N LYS A 365 18.05 4.49 -13.46
CA LYS A 365 18.98 3.57 -12.76
C LYS A 365 20.33 3.58 -13.43
#